data_3b3828ab7163af91d37d0d0f62868ce4
#
_entry.id   3b3828ab7163af91d37d0d0f62868ce4
#
_cell.length_a   1.000
_cell.length_b   1.000
_cell.length_c   1.000
_cell.angle_alpha   90.00
_cell.angle_beta   90.00
_cell.angle_gamma   90.00
#
_symmetry.space_group_name_H-M   'P 1'
#
loop_
_entity.id
_entity.type
_entity.pdbx_description
1 polymer ?
#
loop_
_entity_poly.entity_id
_entity_poly.type
_entity_poly.pdbx_seq_one_letter_code
_entity_poly.pdbx_strand_id
1 'polypeptide(L)'
;MTQRSSCALHIALLIALCGLLYFPYLGAVPFFDKGEPREALAVQDIVQRGEWLFPLKRATAIPSKPPLFHWSAALTYQVTGRLDEATIRFPSAFYATLGVLLIYALGRRLFGAPAGLLSGAVLATTLIYQTQALSARVDMTLCFFVTASLVLFYYLYRGFLTNQLWYFAFYVLIGIGTLAKGPLGILLPGLVIASFLALRRRWDLFAKFCFHPGVVVTLFLAVGWYGLAAIRGGEGFVDRQLLGENLERFAGGSGHSHPVYYYLPYLFSQGLPWSLFLPLALWDGFKRGFLSDDDRLFTMLWFLVMFLFFSIAMGKRSVYLLPLYPALALFTAKWFYDQAGETGGRLAIYRSIAAFAAVSGILLLIVTLGALWNHDSAWFFAPVERLLKPKDRANLLVVKNAIAGFGGVFTAAACLSGILWLATAHSLWLARARSAAYRLVPISILMAFIGWSMILPAIAKSKSYRAFMEEVNRRVEPNDRLYLFGGFNSDPVIFYRGGVIDEIEALPEAIAKLGPGKVYIIMARQTWKKLQQQNGNLPPPLLESAGAGPEGDAPLVLVLVQVDGS
;
A
#
# COMPACT_ATOMS: atom_id res chain seq x y z
N MET A 1 -18.28 -33.85 -3.57
CA MET A 1 -16.97 -33.31 -4.01
C MET A 1 -15.89 -33.86 -3.09
N THR A 2 -14.82 -34.43 -3.64
CA THR A 2 -13.70 -34.89 -2.84
C THR A 2 -12.99 -33.70 -2.17
N GLN A 3 -12.32 -33.94 -1.06
CA GLN A 3 -11.63 -32.89 -0.30
C GLN A 3 -10.53 -32.16 -1.14
N ARG A 4 -9.99 -32.83 -2.16
CA ARG A 4 -9.03 -32.26 -3.14
C ARG A 4 -9.72 -31.32 -4.14
N SER A 5 -10.88 -31.68 -4.67
CA SER A 5 -11.62 -30.81 -5.62
C SER A 5 -12.12 -29.51 -4.97
N SER A 6 -12.52 -29.58 -3.69
CA SER A 6 -12.90 -28.39 -2.92
C SER A 6 -11.69 -27.42 -2.70
N CYS A 7 -10.48 -27.97 -2.48
CA CYS A 7 -9.29 -27.14 -2.31
C CYS A 7 -8.91 -26.38 -3.58
N ALA A 8 -8.88 -27.08 -4.72
CA ALA A 8 -8.57 -26.47 -6.02
C ALA A 8 -9.57 -25.37 -6.37
N LEU A 9 -10.86 -25.60 -6.12
CA LEU A 9 -11.91 -24.60 -6.34
C LEU A 9 -11.69 -23.34 -5.46
N HIS A 10 -11.39 -23.50 -4.18
CA HIS A 10 -11.15 -22.36 -3.28
C HIS A 10 -9.93 -21.54 -3.71
N ILE A 11 -8.84 -22.21 -4.11
CA ILE A 11 -7.64 -21.54 -4.64
C ILE A 11 -7.99 -20.77 -5.91
N ALA A 12 -8.70 -21.39 -6.84
CA ALA A 12 -9.12 -20.76 -8.08
C ALA A 12 -10.00 -19.52 -7.83
N LEU A 13 -10.96 -19.63 -6.89
CA LEU A 13 -11.84 -18.51 -6.49
C LEU A 13 -11.03 -17.35 -5.89
N LEU A 14 -10.04 -17.63 -5.04
CA LEU A 14 -9.20 -16.59 -4.43
C LEU A 14 -8.26 -15.96 -5.46
N ILE A 15 -7.70 -16.75 -6.37
CA ILE A 15 -6.88 -16.21 -7.48
C ILE A 15 -7.76 -15.32 -8.39
N ALA A 16 -8.97 -15.75 -8.71
CA ALA A 16 -9.90 -14.96 -9.51
C ALA A 16 -10.31 -13.67 -8.78
N LEU A 17 -10.56 -13.74 -7.46
CA LEU A 17 -10.85 -12.57 -6.62
C LEU A 17 -9.69 -11.56 -6.64
N CYS A 18 -8.46 -12.01 -6.38
CA CYS A 18 -7.27 -11.16 -6.44
C CYS A 18 -7.02 -10.64 -7.87
N GLY A 19 -7.23 -11.50 -8.87
CA GLY A 19 -7.16 -11.15 -10.29
C GLY A 19 -8.08 -9.99 -10.64
N LEU A 20 -9.31 -10.01 -10.13
CA LEU A 20 -10.31 -8.96 -10.35
C LEU A 20 -10.00 -7.67 -9.55
N LEU A 21 -9.51 -7.81 -8.31
CA LEU A 21 -9.31 -6.68 -7.41
C LEU A 21 -8.02 -5.90 -7.66
N TYR A 22 -6.95 -6.54 -8.15
CA TYR A 22 -5.64 -5.92 -8.19
C TYR A 22 -5.14 -5.64 -9.61
N PHE A 23 -5.10 -6.64 -10.47
CA PHE A 23 -4.35 -6.56 -11.72
C PHE A 23 -4.91 -5.57 -12.75
N PRO A 24 -6.24 -5.39 -12.93
CA PRO A 24 -6.77 -4.47 -13.93
C PRO A 24 -6.43 -3.01 -13.67
N TYR A 25 -6.09 -2.65 -12.42
CA TYR A 25 -5.92 -1.26 -12.00
C TYR A 25 -4.46 -0.82 -11.86
N LEU A 26 -3.49 -1.71 -12.06
CA LEU A 26 -2.07 -1.42 -11.87
C LEU A 26 -1.57 -0.23 -12.69
N GLY A 27 -2.01 -0.13 -13.94
CA GLY A 27 -1.65 0.96 -14.86
C GLY A 27 -2.72 2.05 -15.02
N ALA A 28 -3.92 1.87 -14.42
CA ALA A 28 -5.04 2.79 -14.60
C ALA A 28 -4.84 4.16 -13.94
N VAL A 29 -4.05 4.20 -12.88
CA VAL A 29 -3.81 5.39 -12.06
C VAL A 29 -2.36 5.84 -12.23
N PRO A 30 -2.07 7.03 -12.78
CA PRO A 30 -0.71 7.55 -12.85
C PRO A 30 -0.15 7.82 -11.45
N PHE A 31 1.16 7.94 -11.30
CA PHE A 31 1.76 8.32 -10.03
C PHE A 31 1.28 9.71 -9.62
N PHE A 32 0.67 9.80 -8.44
CA PHE A 32 0.13 11.04 -7.88
C PHE A 32 0.52 11.27 -6.40
N ASP A 33 1.35 10.39 -5.84
CA ASP A 33 1.96 10.56 -4.52
C ASP A 33 3.50 10.74 -4.63
N LYS A 34 4.14 11.11 -3.54
CA LYS A 34 5.61 11.31 -3.49
C LYS A 34 6.40 10.01 -3.32
N GLY A 35 5.74 8.93 -2.98
CA GLY A 35 6.42 7.70 -2.59
C GLY A 35 6.62 6.70 -3.72
N GLU A 36 5.63 6.54 -4.60
CA GLU A 36 5.74 5.61 -5.72
C GLU A 36 6.82 6.01 -6.74
N PRO A 37 6.88 7.28 -7.20
CA PRO A 37 7.93 7.71 -8.13
C PRO A 37 9.34 7.52 -7.57
N ARG A 38 9.51 7.72 -6.27
CA ARG A 38 10.80 7.52 -5.61
C ARG A 38 11.30 6.07 -5.70
N GLU A 39 10.42 5.10 -5.49
CA GLU A 39 10.76 3.68 -5.63
C GLU A 39 10.94 3.31 -7.12
N ALA A 40 10.13 3.91 -8.00
CA ALA A 40 10.23 3.71 -9.45
C ALA A 40 11.57 4.20 -10.03
N LEU A 41 12.14 5.29 -9.52
CA LEU A 41 13.46 5.78 -9.94
C LEU A 41 14.60 4.81 -9.61
N ALA A 42 14.52 4.08 -8.49
CA ALA A 42 15.50 3.04 -8.19
C ALA A 42 15.36 1.84 -9.15
N VAL A 43 14.13 1.51 -9.58
CA VAL A 43 13.91 0.47 -10.61
C VAL A 43 14.43 0.94 -11.97
N GLN A 44 14.19 2.20 -12.32
CA GLN A 44 14.70 2.81 -13.55
C GLN A 44 16.24 2.74 -13.60
N ASP A 45 16.92 2.98 -12.49
CA ASP A 45 18.38 2.87 -12.38
C ASP A 45 18.87 1.44 -12.64
N ILE A 46 18.20 0.42 -12.07
CA ILE A 46 18.51 -0.99 -12.37
C ILE A 46 18.35 -1.27 -13.85
N VAL A 47 17.25 -0.82 -14.45
CA VAL A 47 16.91 -1.11 -15.85
C VAL A 47 17.88 -0.42 -16.82
N GLN A 48 18.24 0.85 -16.56
CA GLN A 48 19.03 1.67 -17.50
C GLN A 48 20.53 1.49 -17.32
N ARG A 49 21.01 1.36 -16.07
CA ARG A 49 22.43 1.27 -15.75
C ARG A 49 22.90 -0.14 -15.41
N GLY A 50 21.98 -1.08 -15.24
CA GLY A 50 22.33 -2.45 -14.83
C GLY A 50 22.81 -2.57 -13.37
N GLU A 51 22.53 -1.57 -12.52
CA GLU A 51 23.03 -1.51 -11.14
C GLU A 51 22.10 -2.25 -10.18
N TRP A 52 22.21 -3.57 -10.15
CA TRP A 52 21.36 -4.42 -9.31
C TRP A 52 21.71 -4.39 -7.82
N LEU A 53 23.00 -4.25 -7.52
CA LEU A 53 23.46 -4.37 -6.13
C LEU A 53 23.11 -3.13 -5.31
N PHE A 54 23.34 -1.95 -5.90
CA PHE A 54 23.18 -0.67 -5.23
C PHE A 54 22.46 0.35 -6.14
N PRO A 55 21.17 0.11 -6.44
CA PRO A 55 20.42 1.01 -7.31
C PRO A 55 20.31 2.39 -6.67
N LEU A 56 20.68 3.43 -7.41
CA LEU A 56 20.63 4.80 -6.95
C LEU A 56 19.32 5.47 -7.42
N LYS A 57 18.80 6.36 -6.63
CA LYS A 57 17.75 7.25 -7.06
C LYS A 57 18.39 8.43 -7.80
N ARG A 58 17.89 8.75 -9.01
CA ARG A 58 18.43 9.82 -9.86
C ARG A 58 19.93 9.66 -10.17
N ALA A 59 20.42 8.45 -10.27
CA ALA A 59 21.83 8.10 -10.47
C ALA A 59 22.82 8.59 -9.38
N THR A 60 22.38 9.33 -8.39
CA THR A 60 23.26 9.94 -7.35
C THR A 60 22.81 9.70 -5.93
N ALA A 61 21.50 9.69 -5.66
CA ALA A 61 20.98 9.63 -4.31
C ALA A 61 20.86 8.19 -3.81
N ILE A 62 21.40 7.91 -2.64
CA ILE A 62 21.32 6.62 -1.95
C ILE A 62 19.85 6.27 -1.68
N PRO A 63 19.39 5.05 -2.04
CA PRO A 63 18.02 4.62 -1.79
C PRO A 63 17.74 4.53 -0.30
N SER A 64 16.49 4.81 0.10
CA SER A 64 16.08 4.75 1.50
C SER A 64 15.71 3.34 1.96
N LYS A 65 15.66 2.36 1.08
CA LYS A 65 15.20 0.99 1.36
C LYS A 65 16.10 -0.05 0.69
N PRO A 66 16.17 -1.28 1.27
CA PRO A 66 16.82 -2.42 0.64
C PRO A 66 16.14 -2.81 -0.68
N PRO A 67 16.80 -3.56 -1.57
CA PRO A 67 16.46 -3.62 -2.99
C PRO A 67 15.40 -4.65 -3.40
N LEU A 68 14.89 -5.50 -2.51
CA LEU A 68 14.05 -6.65 -2.90
C LEU A 68 12.82 -6.26 -3.74
N PHE A 69 12.12 -5.18 -3.35
CA PHE A 69 10.99 -4.67 -4.13
C PHE A 69 11.46 -4.19 -5.52
N HIS A 70 12.56 -3.45 -5.56
CA HIS A 70 13.13 -2.90 -6.80
C HIS A 70 13.60 -4.01 -7.74
N TRP A 71 14.25 -5.06 -7.20
CA TRP A 71 14.60 -6.26 -7.97
C TRP A 71 13.37 -6.95 -8.57
N SER A 72 12.32 -7.10 -7.75
CA SER A 72 11.08 -7.72 -8.23
C SER A 72 10.43 -6.93 -9.36
N ALA A 73 10.44 -5.60 -9.28
CA ALA A 73 9.90 -4.74 -10.32
C ALA A 73 10.80 -4.72 -11.58
N ALA A 74 12.13 -4.72 -11.41
CA ALA A 74 13.06 -4.82 -12.53
C ALA A 74 12.96 -6.19 -13.26
N LEU A 75 12.74 -7.28 -12.53
CA LEU A 75 12.43 -8.59 -13.13
C LEU A 75 11.10 -8.56 -13.89
N THR A 76 10.08 -7.85 -13.38
CA THR A 76 8.82 -7.66 -14.11
C THR A 76 9.06 -6.89 -15.41
N TYR A 77 9.91 -5.87 -15.39
CA TYR A 77 10.32 -5.14 -16.60
C TYR A 77 11.00 -6.06 -17.63
N GLN A 78 11.88 -6.97 -17.21
CA GLN A 78 12.53 -7.92 -18.14
C GLN A 78 11.52 -8.82 -18.87
N VAL A 79 10.37 -9.09 -18.25
CA VAL A 79 9.29 -9.88 -18.87
C VAL A 79 8.39 -9.01 -19.76
N THR A 80 8.06 -7.80 -19.31
CA THR A 80 7.08 -6.93 -19.99
C THR A 80 7.70 -6.02 -21.05
N GLY A 81 8.98 -5.69 -20.92
CA GLY A 81 9.67 -4.70 -21.75
C GLY A 81 9.20 -3.25 -21.55
N ARG A 82 8.35 -2.98 -20.55
CA ARG A 82 7.75 -1.67 -20.28
C ARG A 82 8.12 -1.16 -18.91
N LEU A 83 8.57 0.08 -18.82
CA LEU A 83 8.83 0.76 -17.57
C LEU A 83 7.70 1.76 -17.30
N ASP A 84 6.59 1.24 -16.78
CA ASP A 84 5.36 1.97 -16.49
C ASP A 84 4.83 1.67 -15.09
N GLU A 85 3.76 2.34 -14.68
CA GLU A 85 3.15 2.16 -13.36
C GLU A 85 2.71 0.71 -13.12
N ALA A 86 2.20 0.02 -14.16
CA ALA A 86 1.75 -1.36 -14.02
C ALA A 86 2.91 -2.28 -13.69
N THR A 87 4.02 -2.16 -14.41
CA THR A 87 5.24 -2.94 -14.20
C THR A 87 5.81 -2.71 -12.81
N ILE A 88 5.87 -1.45 -12.36
CA ILE A 88 6.42 -1.12 -11.04
C ILE A 88 5.52 -1.60 -9.90
N ARG A 89 4.19 -1.59 -10.07
CA ARG A 89 3.21 -2.05 -9.04
C ARG A 89 2.99 -3.56 -9.03
N PHE A 90 3.30 -4.25 -10.12
CA PHE A 90 3.04 -5.70 -10.26
C PHE A 90 3.57 -6.54 -9.09
N PRO A 91 4.80 -6.35 -8.55
CA PRO A 91 5.28 -7.13 -7.41
C PRO A 91 4.37 -7.03 -6.19
N SER A 92 3.81 -5.85 -5.91
CA SER A 92 2.88 -5.67 -4.78
C SER A 92 1.60 -6.50 -4.96
N ALA A 93 0.99 -6.49 -6.14
CA ALA A 93 -0.19 -7.31 -6.45
C ALA A 93 0.12 -8.81 -6.39
N PHE A 94 1.28 -9.22 -6.87
CA PHE A 94 1.74 -10.61 -6.83
C PHE A 94 1.95 -11.10 -5.40
N TYR A 95 2.71 -10.37 -4.58
CA TYR A 95 2.93 -10.71 -3.16
C TYR A 95 1.64 -10.67 -2.35
N ALA A 96 0.73 -9.74 -2.64
CA ALA A 96 -0.59 -9.70 -2.02
C ALA A 96 -1.41 -10.97 -2.33
N THR A 97 -1.43 -11.40 -3.58
CA THR A 97 -2.13 -12.62 -3.99
C THR A 97 -1.55 -13.85 -3.29
N LEU A 98 -0.22 -13.99 -3.24
CA LEU A 98 0.43 -15.08 -2.51
C LEU A 98 0.12 -15.03 -1.01
N GLY A 99 0.08 -13.83 -0.40
CA GLY A 99 -0.30 -13.64 1.00
C GLY A 99 -1.72 -14.10 1.28
N VAL A 100 -2.68 -13.80 0.39
CA VAL A 100 -4.06 -14.30 0.48
C VAL A 100 -4.12 -15.82 0.46
N LEU A 101 -3.36 -16.46 -0.43
CA LEU A 101 -3.30 -17.92 -0.53
C LEU A 101 -2.66 -18.56 0.72
N LEU A 102 -1.64 -17.93 1.29
CA LEU A 102 -1.04 -18.38 2.56
C LEU A 102 -2.03 -18.31 3.72
N ILE A 103 -2.79 -17.23 3.83
CA ILE A 103 -3.81 -17.07 4.88
C ILE A 103 -4.98 -18.03 4.67
N TYR A 104 -5.38 -18.29 3.43
CA TYR A 104 -6.31 -19.37 3.13
C TYR A 104 -5.78 -20.73 3.61
N ALA A 105 -4.52 -21.06 3.28
CA ALA A 105 -3.91 -22.33 3.65
C ALA A 105 -3.84 -22.51 5.17
N LEU A 106 -3.39 -21.47 5.90
CA LEU A 106 -3.36 -21.48 7.35
C LEU A 106 -4.76 -21.56 7.94
N GLY A 107 -5.69 -20.69 7.55
CA GLY A 107 -7.06 -20.66 8.04
C GLY A 107 -7.80 -21.98 7.79
N ARG A 108 -7.59 -22.60 6.61
CA ARG A 108 -8.12 -23.93 6.31
C ARG A 108 -7.59 -25.00 7.26
N ARG A 109 -6.30 -24.93 7.60
CA ARG A 109 -5.67 -25.92 8.49
C ARG A 109 -6.13 -25.76 9.93
N LEU A 110 -6.31 -24.53 10.39
CA LEU A 110 -6.67 -24.21 11.77
C LEU A 110 -8.18 -24.33 12.01
N PHE A 111 -9.00 -23.86 11.08
CA PHE A 111 -10.43 -23.60 11.30
C PHE A 111 -11.35 -24.31 10.30
N GLY A 112 -10.77 -25.09 9.39
CA GLY A 112 -11.51 -25.80 8.34
C GLY A 112 -11.64 -25.00 7.04
N ALA A 113 -12.03 -25.72 5.96
CA ALA A 113 -11.99 -25.18 4.60
C ALA A 113 -12.87 -23.93 4.38
N PRO A 114 -14.11 -23.83 4.90
CA PRO A 114 -14.93 -22.63 4.71
C PRO A 114 -14.40 -21.41 5.45
N ALA A 115 -13.89 -21.59 6.68
CA ALA A 115 -13.29 -20.50 7.45
C ALA A 115 -11.98 -20.01 6.80
N GLY A 116 -11.20 -20.94 6.23
CA GLY A 116 -10.01 -20.60 5.46
C GLY A 116 -10.33 -19.77 4.22
N LEU A 117 -11.35 -20.20 3.43
CA LEU A 117 -11.80 -19.44 2.25
C LEU A 117 -12.24 -18.02 2.65
N LEU A 118 -13.00 -17.90 3.72
CA LEU A 118 -13.42 -16.60 4.23
C LEU A 118 -12.21 -15.77 4.71
N SER A 119 -11.20 -16.38 5.36
CA SER A 119 -9.97 -15.68 5.79
C SER A 119 -9.23 -15.07 4.60
N GLY A 120 -9.06 -15.82 3.52
CA GLY A 120 -8.47 -15.32 2.28
C GLY A 120 -9.30 -14.19 1.67
N ALA A 121 -10.63 -14.34 1.59
CA ALA A 121 -11.52 -13.32 1.05
C ALA A 121 -11.55 -12.05 1.91
N VAL A 122 -11.56 -12.18 3.25
CA VAL A 122 -11.43 -11.04 4.19
C VAL A 122 -10.14 -10.28 3.95
N LEU A 123 -9.02 -10.97 3.85
CA LEU A 123 -7.72 -10.32 3.60
C LEU A 123 -7.71 -9.62 2.24
N ALA A 124 -8.14 -10.32 1.18
CA ALA A 124 -8.15 -9.78 -0.18
C ALA A 124 -9.01 -8.51 -0.32
N THR A 125 -10.09 -8.41 0.45
CA THR A 125 -11.07 -7.33 0.40
C THR A 125 -10.91 -6.29 1.51
N THR A 126 -9.91 -6.41 2.37
CA THR A 126 -9.55 -5.38 3.37
C THR A 126 -8.96 -4.16 2.68
N LEU A 127 -9.46 -2.96 2.97
CA LEU A 127 -9.13 -1.73 2.26
C LEU A 127 -7.62 -1.45 2.18
N ILE A 128 -6.90 -1.50 3.30
CA ILE A 128 -5.44 -1.27 3.30
C ILE A 128 -4.71 -2.31 2.46
N TYR A 129 -5.15 -3.57 2.50
CA TYR A 129 -4.51 -4.64 1.74
C TYR A 129 -4.67 -4.44 0.24
N GLN A 130 -5.86 -4.01 -0.21
CA GLN A 130 -6.11 -3.62 -1.60
C GLN A 130 -5.26 -2.41 -2.02
N THR A 131 -5.25 -1.35 -1.21
CA THR A 131 -4.51 -0.14 -1.55
C THR A 131 -3.01 -0.40 -1.63
N GLN A 132 -2.46 -1.25 -0.78
CA GLN A 132 -1.04 -1.61 -0.83
C GLN A 132 -0.72 -2.64 -1.91
N ALA A 133 -1.64 -3.50 -2.30
CA ALA A 133 -1.50 -4.37 -3.48
C ALA A 133 -1.38 -3.57 -4.78
N LEU A 134 -1.94 -2.37 -4.83
CA LEU A 134 -1.97 -1.46 -5.97
C LEU A 134 -0.95 -0.32 -5.87
N SER A 135 0.00 -0.40 -4.94
CA SER A 135 1.01 0.65 -4.71
C SER A 135 2.42 0.14 -5.02
N ALA A 136 3.22 0.98 -5.67
CA ALA A 136 4.64 0.74 -5.90
C ALA A 136 5.45 1.03 -4.62
N ARG A 137 5.31 0.16 -3.61
CA ARG A 137 5.94 0.33 -2.29
C ARG A 137 6.42 -0.98 -1.71
N VAL A 138 7.47 -0.89 -0.90
CA VAL A 138 8.12 -2.03 -0.24
C VAL A 138 7.24 -2.70 0.84
N ASP A 139 6.16 -2.05 1.27
CA ASP A 139 5.35 -2.46 2.42
C ASP A 139 4.63 -3.80 2.19
N MET A 140 4.10 -4.04 0.99
CA MET A 140 3.44 -5.30 0.65
C MET A 140 4.45 -6.46 0.57
N THR A 141 5.65 -6.20 0.04
CA THR A 141 6.75 -7.18 0.01
C THR A 141 7.13 -7.62 1.43
N LEU A 142 7.32 -6.66 2.35
CA LEU A 142 7.57 -6.96 3.76
C LEU A 142 6.41 -7.77 4.37
N CYS A 143 5.16 -7.34 4.16
CA CYS A 143 3.97 -8.01 4.68
C CYS A 143 3.92 -9.48 4.26
N PHE A 144 4.20 -9.77 2.99
CA PHE A 144 4.24 -11.14 2.48
C PHE A 144 5.31 -11.99 3.18
N PHE A 145 6.57 -11.53 3.26
CA PHE A 145 7.65 -12.32 3.86
C PHE A 145 7.46 -12.51 5.36
N VAL A 146 6.94 -11.53 6.08
CA VAL A 146 6.54 -11.66 7.49
C VAL A 146 5.42 -12.68 7.63
N THR A 147 4.38 -12.61 6.80
CA THR A 147 3.27 -13.57 6.79
C THR A 147 3.76 -14.98 6.49
N ALA A 148 4.59 -15.16 5.46
CA ALA A 148 5.13 -16.45 5.07
C ALA A 148 6.00 -17.07 6.19
N SER A 149 6.84 -16.26 6.84
CA SER A 149 7.65 -16.70 7.97
C SER A 149 6.79 -17.16 9.15
N LEU A 150 5.75 -16.42 9.51
CA LEU A 150 4.84 -16.78 10.61
C LEU A 150 3.99 -18.01 10.28
N VAL A 151 3.49 -18.13 9.07
CA VAL A 151 2.75 -19.33 8.61
C VAL A 151 3.66 -20.55 8.64
N LEU A 152 4.89 -20.45 8.12
CA LEU A 152 5.83 -21.55 8.10
C LEU A 152 6.28 -21.94 9.52
N PHE A 153 6.59 -20.95 10.39
CA PHE A 153 6.86 -21.21 11.80
C PHE A 153 5.73 -22.02 12.45
N TYR A 154 4.49 -21.59 12.23
CA TYR A 154 3.33 -22.25 12.87
C TYR A 154 3.13 -23.67 12.35
N TYR A 155 3.39 -23.92 11.06
CA TYR A 155 3.37 -25.27 10.50
C TYR A 155 4.45 -26.18 11.08
N LEU A 156 5.66 -25.64 11.30
CA LEU A 156 6.74 -26.35 11.99
C LEU A 156 6.41 -26.61 13.45
N TYR A 157 5.87 -25.64 14.15
CA TYR A 157 5.42 -25.75 15.55
C TYR A 157 4.39 -26.85 15.73
N ARG A 158 3.38 -26.89 14.85
CA ARG A 158 2.28 -27.89 14.89
C ARG A 158 2.71 -29.28 14.33
N GLY A 159 3.93 -29.42 13.87
CA GLY A 159 4.42 -30.66 13.27
C GLY A 159 3.76 -31.04 11.93
N PHE A 160 3.14 -30.08 11.25
CA PHE A 160 2.58 -30.31 9.90
C PHE A 160 3.69 -30.46 8.85
N LEU A 161 4.84 -29.86 9.12
CA LEU A 161 6.07 -29.96 8.33
C LEU A 161 7.20 -30.35 9.28
N THR A 162 7.90 -31.44 8.97
CA THR A 162 8.92 -32.03 9.87
C THR A 162 10.32 -32.06 9.26
N ASN A 163 10.42 -31.95 7.92
CA ASN A 163 11.70 -32.01 7.23
C ASN A 163 12.55 -30.77 7.55
N GLN A 164 13.86 -30.98 7.74
CA GLN A 164 14.85 -29.91 7.99
C GLN A 164 14.87 -28.83 6.89
N LEU A 165 14.53 -29.18 5.64
CA LEU A 165 14.44 -28.23 4.53
C LEU A 165 13.46 -27.07 4.85
N TRP A 166 12.35 -27.35 5.56
CA TRP A 166 11.39 -26.33 5.93
C TRP A 166 11.92 -25.38 7.02
N TYR A 167 12.79 -25.87 7.91
CA TYR A 167 13.49 -24.98 8.84
C TYR A 167 14.43 -24.04 8.08
N PHE A 168 15.22 -24.54 7.12
CA PHE A 168 16.05 -23.67 6.28
C PHE A 168 15.20 -22.67 5.47
N ALA A 169 14.09 -23.12 4.89
CA ALA A 169 13.16 -22.23 4.18
C ALA A 169 12.62 -21.10 5.08
N PHE A 170 12.36 -21.39 6.36
CA PHE A 170 11.95 -20.37 7.34
C PHE A 170 13.03 -19.28 7.49
N TYR A 171 14.30 -19.64 7.64
CA TYR A 171 15.39 -18.67 7.77
C TYR A 171 15.66 -17.92 6.48
N VAL A 172 15.50 -18.56 5.33
CA VAL A 172 15.56 -17.89 4.02
C VAL A 172 14.46 -16.84 3.90
N LEU A 173 13.22 -17.15 4.27
CA LEU A 173 12.10 -16.18 4.23
C LEU A 173 12.37 -14.98 5.13
N ILE A 174 12.86 -15.19 6.34
CA ILE A 174 13.23 -14.10 7.25
C ILE A 174 14.36 -13.25 6.67
N GLY A 175 15.42 -13.90 6.15
CA GLY A 175 16.56 -13.23 5.53
C GLY A 175 16.15 -12.39 4.32
N ILE A 176 15.34 -12.94 3.43
CA ILE A 176 14.78 -12.19 2.29
C ILE A 176 13.86 -11.05 2.79
N GLY A 177 13.09 -11.26 3.85
CA GLY A 177 12.25 -10.24 4.47
C GLY A 177 13.03 -8.99 4.92
N THR A 178 14.32 -9.15 5.32
CA THR A 178 15.18 -8.01 5.64
C THR A 178 15.55 -7.19 4.41
N LEU A 179 15.66 -7.83 3.25
CA LEU A 179 15.92 -7.15 1.98
C LEU A 179 14.69 -6.38 1.45
N ALA A 180 13.52 -6.57 2.07
CA ALA A 180 12.33 -5.77 1.75
C ALA A 180 12.32 -4.42 2.50
N LYS A 181 12.57 -4.43 3.82
CA LYS A 181 12.46 -3.22 4.65
C LYS A 181 13.37 -3.22 5.88
N GLY A 182 14.54 -3.80 5.76
CA GLY A 182 15.53 -3.83 6.83
C GLY A 182 15.17 -4.72 8.02
N PRO A 183 15.61 -4.36 9.24
CA PRO A 183 15.49 -5.19 10.43
C PRO A 183 14.07 -5.66 10.76
N LEU A 184 13.03 -4.97 10.27
CA LEU A 184 11.64 -5.35 10.49
C LEU A 184 11.32 -6.75 9.95
N GLY A 185 12.04 -7.22 8.92
CA GLY A 185 11.89 -8.57 8.39
C GLY A 185 12.21 -9.69 9.39
N ILE A 186 13.13 -9.43 10.34
CA ILE A 186 13.46 -10.35 11.44
C ILE A 186 12.63 -10.00 12.69
N LEU A 187 12.54 -8.72 13.02
CA LEU A 187 12.01 -8.25 14.30
C LEU A 187 10.52 -8.59 14.46
N LEU A 188 9.71 -8.36 13.43
CA LEU A 188 8.26 -8.59 13.51
C LEU A 188 7.92 -10.08 13.72
N PRO A 189 8.37 -11.03 12.88
CA PRO A 189 8.11 -12.44 13.13
C PRO A 189 8.79 -12.92 14.41
N GLY A 190 10.02 -12.45 14.71
CA GLY A 190 10.76 -12.81 15.92
C GLY A 190 10.01 -12.46 17.21
N LEU A 191 9.46 -11.25 17.31
CA LEU A 191 8.68 -10.83 18.48
C LEU A 191 7.41 -11.66 18.67
N VAL A 192 6.69 -11.96 17.60
CA VAL A 192 5.47 -12.80 17.65
C VAL A 192 5.82 -14.21 18.09
N ILE A 193 6.85 -14.82 17.50
CA ILE A 193 7.30 -16.18 17.82
C ILE A 193 7.80 -16.26 19.24
N ALA A 194 8.64 -15.32 19.67
CA ALA A 194 9.17 -15.28 21.03
C ALA A 194 8.05 -15.15 22.07
N SER A 195 7.10 -14.24 21.84
CA SER A 195 5.94 -14.06 22.74
C SER A 195 5.08 -15.33 22.82
N PHE A 196 4.84 -15.99 21.69
CA PHE A 196 4.05 -17.21 21.62
C PHE A 196 4.73 -18.37 22.37
N LEU A 197 6.02 -18.62 22.10
CA LEU A 197 6.79 -19.69 22.75
C LEU A 197 6.99 -19.44 24.25
N ALA A 198 7.21 -18.19 24.66
CA ALA A 198 7.31 -17.80 26.05
C ALA A 198 6.01 -18.06 26.83
N LEU A 199 4.84 -17.68 26.29
CA LEU A 199 3.54 -17.94 26.91
C LEU A 199 3.22 -19.44 26.99
N ARG A 200 3.70 -20.23 26.02
CA ARG A 200 3.59 -21.71 26.03
C ARG A 200 4.69 -22.39 26.84
N ARG A 201 5.64 -21.62 27.39
CA ARG A 201 6.82 -22.13 28.12
C ARG A 201 7.63 -23.14 27.30
N ARG A 202 7.61 -23.01 25.96
CA ARG A 202 8.33 -23.91 25.04
C ARG A 202 9.76 -23.40 24.80
N TRP A 203 10.53 -23.31 25.88
CA TRP A 203 11.93 -22.88 25.85
C TRP A 203 12.82 -23.82 25.03
N ASP A 204 12.46 -25.10 24.97
CA ASP A 204 13.07 -26.11 24.12
C ASP A 204 13.02 -25.71 22.63
N LEU A 205 11.84 -25.33 22.15
CA LEU A 205 11.66 -24.86 20.78
C LEU A 205 12.28 -23.48 20.56
N PHE A 206 12.17 -22.59 21.55
CA PHE A 206 12.81 -21.28 21.47
C PHE A 206 14.33 -21.43 21.23
N ALA A 207 15.01 -22.24 22.06
CA ALA A 207 16.42 -22.54 21.88
C ALA A 207 16.71 -23.20 20.50
N LYS A 208 15.88 -24.18 20.10
CA LYS A 208 16.03 -24.82 18.79
C LYS A 208 15.97 -23.81 17.63
N PHE A 209 15.04 -22.85 17.65
CA PHE A 209 14.98 -21.82 16.62
C PHE A 209 16.14 -20.81 16.73
N CYS A 210 16.57 -20.42 17.93
CA CYS A 210 17.70 -19.48 18.09
C CYS A 210 19.05 -20.07 17.64
N PHE A 211 19.29 -21.36 17.88
CA PHE A 211 20.57 -22.02 17.62
C PHE A 211 20.56 -22.93 16.36
N HIS A 212 19.50 -22.86 15.55
CA HIS A 212 19.47 -23.63 14.31
C HIS A 212 20.49 -23.11 13.29
N PRO A 213 21.22 -23.98 12.56
CA PRO A 213 22.20 -23.56 11.54
C PRO A 213 21.64 -22.61 10.47
N GLY A 214 20.33 -22.65 10.21
CA GLY A 214 19.63 -21.73 9.31
C GLY A 214 19.75 -20.25 9.70
N VAL A 215 20.06 -19.93 10.98
CA VAL A 215 20.33 -18.55 11.41
C VAL A 215 21.48 -17.95 10.61
N VAL A 216 22.50 -18.77 10.27
CA VAL A 216 23.63 -18.33 9.43
C VAL A 216 23.14 -17.86 8.05
N VAL A 217 22.15 -18.56 7.47
CA VAL A 217 21.54 -18.16 6.18
C VAL A 217 20.84 -16.81 6.30
N THR A 218 20.06 -16.61 7.38
CA THR A 218 19.42 -15.31 7.64
C THR A 218 20.46 -14.19 7.77
N LEU A 219 21.52 -14.42 8.57
CA LEU A 219 22.58 -13.44 8.76
C LEU A 219 23.33 -13.16 7.46
N PHE A 220 23.64 -14.20 6.67
CA PHE A 220 24.29 -14.03 5.38
C PHE A 220 23.44 -13.17 4.42
N LEU A 221 22.15 -13.42 4.32
CA LEU A 221 21.24 -12.62 3.46
C LEU A 221 21.07 -11.20 3.99
N ALA A 222 20.86 -11.04 5.31
CA ALA A 222 20.63 -9.75 5.93
C ALA A 222 21.90 -8.89 5.93
N VAL A 223 23.02 -9.42 6.46
CA VAL A 223 24.26 -8.65 6.63
C VAL A 223 25.04 -8.58 5.32
N GLY A 224 24.98 -9.62 4.48
CA GLY A 224 25.74 -9.69 3.23
C GLY A 224 25.43 -8.53 2.30
N TRP A 225 24.14 -8.29 2.02
CA TRP A 225 23.76 -7.14 1.18
C TRP A 225 24.13 -5.80 1.83
N TYR A 226 23.87 -5.61 3.13
CA TYR A 226 24.20 -4.37 3.82
C TYR A 226 25.71 -4.11 3.85
N GLY A 227 26.53 -5.16 4.03
CA GLY A 227 27.97 -5.06 3.98
C GLY A 227 28.49 -4.64 2.60
N LEU A 228 28.00 -5.30 1.53
CA LEU A 228 28.34 -4.94 0.16
C LEU A 228 27.87 -3.51 -0.21
N ALA A 229 26.69 -3.13 0.23
CA ALA A 229 26.15 -1.80 0.00
C ALA A 229 26.93 -0.73 0.77
N ALA A 230 27.38 -1.02 1.99
CA ALA A 230 28.24 -0.12 2.77
C ALA A 230 29.61 0.08 2.14
N ILE A 231 30.22 -0.99 1.59
CA ILE A 231 31.50 -0.88 0.85
C ILE A 231 31.35 0.03 -0.38
N ARG A 232 30.22 -0.04 -1.09
CA ARG A 232 29.99 0.79 -2.29
C ARG A 232 29.51 2.21 -1.96
N GLY A 233 28.62 2.37 -0.98
CA GLY A 233 27.97 3.63 -0.62
C GLY A 233 28.70 4.44 0.43
N GLY A 234 29.73 3.88 1.08
CA GLY A 234 30.53 4.54 2.09
C GLY A 234 29.74 5.01 3.33
N GLU A 235 30.26 6.01 4.02
CA GLU A 235 29.63 6.60 5.23
C GLU A 235 28.20 7.08 4.96
N GLY A 236 27.93 7.70 3.81
CA GLY A 236 26.60 8.20 3.47
C GLY A 236 25.53 7.12 3.41
N PHE A 237 25.88 5.84 3.08
CA PHE A 237 24.96 4.72 3.14
C PHE A 237 24.67 4.31 4.57
N VAL A 238 25.70 4.21 5.42
CA VAL A 238 25.58 3.84 6.82
C VAL A 238 24.68 4.85 7.55
N ASP A 239 24.98 6.14 7.41
CA ASP A 239 24.20 7.22 8.04
C ASP A 239 22.75 7.22 7.57
N ARG A 240 22.52 7.11 6.27
CA ARG A 240 21.17 7.22 5.72
C ARG A 240 20.32 5.98 5.95
N GLN A 241 20.82 4.79 5.62
CA GLN A 241 20.03 3.55 5.72
C GLN A 241 20.06 2.90 7.09
N LEU A 242 21.23 2.79 7.74
CA LEU A 242 21.32 2.09 9.01
C LEU A 242 20.87 2.99 10.17
N LEU A 243 21.36 4.21 10.26
CA LEU A 243 21.03 5.12 11.35
C LEU A 243 19.70 5.85 11.10
N GLY A 244 19.59 6.63 10.03
CA GLY A 244 18.45 7.49 9.76
C GLY A 244 17.14 6.73 9.51
N GLU A 245 17.15 5.73 8.62
CA GLU A 245 15.92 5.03 8.23
C GLU A 245 15.45 3.98 9.25
N ASN A 246 16.32 3.48 10.11
CA ASN A 246 15.95 2.45 11.11
C ASN A 246 15.91 3.02 12.53
N LEU A 247 17.00 3.58 13.05
CA LEU A 247 17.08 4.04 14.45
C LEU A 247 16.35 5.37 14.66
N GLU A 248 16.68 6.40 13.88
CA GLU A 248 16.09 7.73 14.05
C GLU A 248 14.59 7.72 13.78
N ARG A 249 14.11 6.94 12.81
CA ARG A 249 12.67 6.78 12.59
C ARG A 249 11.96 6.11 13.76
N PHE A 250 12.56 5.12 14.38
CA PHE A 250 11.98 4.50 15.56
C PHE A 250 11.92 5.47 16.73
N ALA A 251 12.97 6.29 16.90
CA ALA A 251 13.10 7.30 17.95
C ALA A 251 12.36 8.64 17.67
N GLY A 252 11.72 8.78 16.48
CA GLY A 252 10.90 9.97 16.17
C GLY A 252 11.64 11.11 15.47
N GLY A 253 12.91 10.94 15.09
CA GLY A 253 13.74 11.98 14.45
C GLY A 253 13.32 12.39 13.01
N SER A 254 12.36 11.71 12.39
CA SER A 254 11.99 11.93 10.98
C SER A 254 10.74 12.80 10.75
N GLY A 255 10.28 13.58 11.75
CA GLY A 255 9.12 14.49 11.61
C GLY A 255 7.74 13.79 11.56
N HIS A 256 7.67 12.48 11.79
CA HIS A 256 6.44 11.68 11.84
C HIS A 256 6.08 11.23 13.26
N SER A 257 6.40 12.04 14.26
CA SER A 257 6.05 11.74 15.65
C SER A 257 4.55 11.92 15.88
N HIS A 258 3.91 10.86 16.39
CA HIS A 258 2.48 10.84 16.68
C HIS A 258 2.21 10.13 18.02
N PRO A 259 1.11 10.46 18.73
CA PRO A 259 0.77 9.84 20.01
C PRO A 259 0.49 8.33 19.87
N VAL A 260 0.53 7.61 21.00
CA VAL A 260 0.39 6.14 21.07
C VAL A 260 -0.93 5.66 20.46
N TYR A 261 -2.01 6.43 20.61
CA TYR A 261 -3.34 6.10 20.08
C TYR A 261 -3.52 6.39 18.58
N TYR A 262 -2.49 6.91 17.90
CA TYR A 262 -2.52 7.25 16.47
C TYR A 262 -3.09 6.13 15.60
N TYR A 263 -2.74 4.89 15.88
CA TYR A 263 -3.16 3.77 15.05
C TYR A 263 -4.60 3.33 15.25
N LEU A 264 -5.27 3.72 16.34
CA LEU A 264 -6.63 3.25 16.60
C LEU A 264 -7.63 3.65 15.51
N PRO A 265 -7.76 4.93 15.11
CA PRO A 265 -8.64 5.31 14.01
C PRO A 265 -8.22 4.68 12.66
N TYR A 266 -6.91 4.53 12.41
CA TYR A 266 -6.43 3.91 11.17
C TYR A 266 -6.70 2.40 11.13
N LEU A 267 -6.61 1.70 12.25
CA LEU A 267 -6.97 0.29 12.34
C LEU A 267 -8.43 0.07 11.87
N PHE A 268 -9.33 0.95 12.30
CA PHE A 268 -10.73 0.87 11.89
C PHE A 268 -10.95 1.29 10.45
N SER A 269 -10.48 2.45 10.03
CA SER A 269 -10.72 2.98 8.69
C SER A 269 -10.06 2.15 7.59
N GLN A 270 -8.83 1.71 7.80
CA GLN A 270 -8.09 0.90 6.83
C GLN A 270 -8.48 -0.58 6.83
N GLY A 271 -9.05 -1.07 7.92
CA GLY A 271 -9.57 -2.43 8.04
C GLY A 271 -10.97 -2.64 7.48
N LEU A 272 -11.61 -1.59 6.95
CA LEU A 272 -12.97 -1.68 6.39
C LEU A 272 -13.05 -2.71 5.25
N PRO A 273 -14.20 -3.38 5.11
CA PRO A 273 -15.40 -3.32 5.98
C PRO A 273 -15.28 -4.21 7.23
N TRP A 274 -14.23 -5.02 7.34
CA TRP A 274 -14.07 -6.08 8.33
C TRP A 274 -13.78 -5.58 9.75
N SER A 275 -13.14 -4.45 9.87
CA SER A 275 -12.84 -3.80 11.16
C SER A 275 -14.08 -3.44 11.98
N LEU A 276 -15.25 -3.30 11.35
CA LEU A 276 -16.52 -3.10 12.05
C LEU A 276 -16.85 -4.24 13.00
N PHE A 277 -16.37 -5.45 12.71
CA PHE A 277 -16.59 -6.65 13.52
C PHE A 277 -15.41 -6.96 14.46
N LEU A 278 -14.31 -6.21 14.35
CA LEU A 278 -13.10 -6.43 15.14
C LEU A 278 -13.36 -6.41 16.66
N PRO A 279 -14.12 -5.44 17.23
CA PRO A 279 -14.38 -5.45 18.67
C PRO A 279 -15.12 -6.70 19.12
N LEU A 280 -16.07 -7.20 18.31
CA LEU A 280 -16.80 -8.44 18.61
C LEU A 280 -15.91 -9.68 18.52
N ALA A 281 -15.08 -9.75 17.50
CA ALA A 281 -14.15 -10.86 17.31
C ALA A 281 -13.11 -10.93 18.44
N LEU A 282 -12.57 -9.77 18.85
CA LEU A 282 -11.65 -9.69 20.00
C LEU A 282 -12.34 -10.08 21.31
N TRP A 283 -13.50 -9.52 21.59
CA TRP A 283 -14.27 -9.82 22.80
C TRP A 283 -14.60 -11.31 22.92
N ASP A 284 -15.02 -11.94 21.80
CA ASP A 284 -15.31 -13.36 21.78
C ASP A 284 -14.06 -14.21 22.01
N GLY A 285 -12.94 -13.83 21.40
CA GLY A 285 -11.66 -14.47 21.61
C GLY A 285 -11.24 -14.44 23.11
N PHE A 286 -11.40 -13.29 23.77
CA PHE A 286 -11.12 -13.15 25.21
C PHE A 286 -12.06 -14.01 26.06
N LYS A 287 -13.38 -13.99 25.79
CA LYS A 287 -14.36 -14.79 26.55
C LYS A 287 -14.16 -16.30 26.42
N ARG A 288 -13.77 -16.78 25.25
CA ARG A 288 -13.53 -18.21 25.01
C ARG A 288 -12.15 -18.67 25.48
N GLY A 289 -11.39 -17.78 26.14
CA GLY A 289 -10.08 -18.10 26.69
C GLY A 289 -9.04 -18.31 25.60
N PHE A 290 -8.60 -17.23 24.95
CA PHE A 290 -7.58 -17.29 23.87
C PHE A 290 -6.26 -17.96 24.30
N LEU A 291 -5.97 -18.01 25.61
CA LEU A 291 -4.81 -18.71 26.17
C LEU A 291 -4.95 -20.23 26.16
N SER A 292 -6.16 -20.80 26.06
CA SER A 292 -6.39 -22.24 26.14
C SER A 292 -6.09 -22.98 24.85
N ASP A 293 -6.13 -22.28 23.70
CA ASP A 293 -5.97 -22.86 22.36
C ASP A 293 -4.79 -22.20 21.63
N ASP A 294 -3.89 -23.03 21.12
CA ASP A 294 -2.69 -22.57 20.39
C ASP A 294 -3.02 -21.74 19.15
N ASP A 295 -4.04 -22.16 18.40
CA ASP A 295 -4.43 -21.54 17.15
C ASP A 295 -4.95 -20.10 17.38
N ARG A 296 -5.76 -19.94 18.44
CA ARG A 296 -6.28 -18.62 18.86
C ARG A 296 -5.20 -17.75 19.48
N LEU A 297 -4.36 -18.32 20.34
CA LEU A 297 -3.27 -17.60 20.96
C LEU A 297 -2.30 -17.06 19.91
N PHE A 298 -1.90 -17.90 18.95
CA PHE A 298 -0.96 -17.49 17.91
C PHE A 298 -1.52 -16.35 17.05
N THR A 299 -2.75 -16.47 16.57
CA THR A 299 -3.37 -15.42 15.75
C THR A 299 -3.59 -14.13 16.53
N MET A 300 -3.96 -14.21 17.81
CA MET A 300 -4.13 -13.05 18.70
C MET A 300 -2.79 -12.36 18.99
N LEU A 301 -1.74 -13.13 19.29
CA LEU A 301 -0.41 -12.56 19.53
C LEU A 301 0.17 -11.94 18.26
N TRP A 302 -0.04 -12.55 17.11
CA TRP A 302 0.36 -11.93 15.85
C TRP A 302 -0.24 -10.53 15.70
N PHE A 303 -1.53 -10.37 15.95
CA PHE A 303 -2.20 -9.08 15.92
C PHE A 303 -1.69 -8.14 17.03
N LEU A 304 -1.73 -8.57 18.30
CA LEU A 304 -1.46 -7.70 19.44
C LEU A 304 0.01 -7.25 19.49
N VAL A 305 0.96 -8.14 19.28
CA VAL A 305 2.39 -7.83 19.33
C VAL A 305 2.75 -6.79 18.27
N MET A 306 2.27 -6.95 17.04
CA MET A 306 2.54 -5.97 15.99
C MET A 306 1.83 -4.63 16.25
N PHE A 307 0.58 -4.66 16.73
CA PHE A 307 -0.13 -3.44 17.09
C PHE A 307 0.57 -2.66 18.20
N LEU A 308 1.00 -3.34 19.24
CA LEU A 308 1.73 -2.73 20.36
C LEU A 308 3.10 -2.22 19.93
N PHE A 309 3.86 -3.03 19.18
CA PHE A 309 5.18 -2.64 18.67
C PHE A 309 5.13 -1.31 17.89
N PHE A 310 4.22 -1.19 16.93
CA PHE A 310 4.10 0.04 16.16
C PHE A 310 3.49 1.19 16.99
N SER A 311 2.62 0.90 17.94
CA SER A 311 2.04 1.94 18.81
C SER A 311 3.07 2.58 19.74
N ILE A 312 4.07 1.81 20.19
CA ILE A 312 5.18 2.29 21.02
C ILE A 312 6.19 3.10 20.21
N ALA A 313 6.47 2.70 18.96
CA ALA A 313 7.39 3.43 18.09
C ALA A 313 6.94 4.89 17.91
N MET A 314 7.86 5.85 17.99
CA MET A 314 7.53 7.27 17.87
C MET A 314 7.21 7.67 16.43
N GLY A 315 8.00 7.20 15.47
CA GLY A 315 7.75 7.44 14.04
C GLY A 315 6.63 6.56 13.50
N LYS A 316 5.47 7.16 13.17
CA LYS A 316 4.26 6.42 12.78
C LYS A 316 3.81 6.78 11.36
N ARG A 317 3.41 5.74 10.63
CA ARG A 317 2.64 5.86 9.37
C ARG A 317 1.55 4.80 9.37
N SER A 318 0.38 5.16 8.89
CA SER A 318 -0.79 4.27 8.90
C SER A 318 -0.53 2.91 8.22
N VAL A 319 0.30 2.89 7.18
CA VAL A 319 0.68 1.67 6.43
C VAL A 319 1.51 0.67 7.24
N TYR A 320 2.12 1.08 8.36
CA TYR A 320 2.93 0.16 9.17
C TYR A 320 2.11 -0.95 9.82
N LEU A 321 0.80 -0.75 9.96
CA LEU A 321 -0.10 -1.80 10.44
C LEU A 321 -0.33 -2.94 9.43
N LEU A 322 0.11 -2.82 8.17
CA LEU A 322 -0.19 -3.80 7.13
C LEU A 322 0.12 -5.26 7.54
N PRO A 323 1.26 -5.60 8.19
CA PRO A 323 1.58 -6.98 8.56
C PRO A 323 0.69 -7.61 9.64
N LEU A 324 -0.17 -6.84 10.33
CA LEU A 324 -1.13 -7.41 11.30
C LEU A 324 -2.46 -7.84 10.67
N TYR A 325 -2.80 -7.34 9.47
CA TYR A 325 -4.10 -7.64 8.84
C TYR A 325 -4.27 -9.11 8.43
N PRO A 326 -3.24 -9.88 8.07
CA PRO A 326 -3.34 -11.32 7.92
C PRO A 326 -3.90 -12.03 9.16
N ALA A 327 -3.45 -11.65 10.36
CA ALA A 327 -4.01 -12.18 11.62
C ALA A 327 -5.45 -11.71 11.84
N LEU A 328 -5.74 -10.43 11.57
CA LEU A 328 -7.10 -9.89 11.65
C LEU A 328 -8.06 -10.68 10.75
N ALA A 329 -7.64 -11.02 9.54
CA ALA A 329 -8.45 -11.80 8.61
C ALA A 329 -8.75 -13.22 9.17
N LEU A 330 -7.76 -13.89 9.75
CA LEU A 330 -7.93 -15.22 10.35
C LEU A 330 -8.94 -15.22 11.47
N PHE A 331 -8.79 -14.36 12.49
CA PHE A 331 -9.70 -14.42 13.62
C PHE A 331 -11.07 -13.78 13.34
N THR A 332 -11.16 -12.80 12.44
CA THR A 332 -12.46 -12.27 12.00
C THR A 332 -13.25 -13.33 11.24
N ALA A 333 -12.62 -14.04 10.31
CA ALA A 333 -13.26 -15.13 9.59
C ALA A 333 -13.68 -16.27 10.52
N LYS A 334 -12.82 -16.67 11.46
CA LYS A 334 -13.14 -17.66 12.50
C LYS A 334 -14.34 -17.22 13.32
N TRP A 335 -14.37 -15.96 13.75
CA TRP A 335 -15.49 -15.41 14.51
C TRP A 335 -16.82 -15.50 13.72
N PHE A 336 -16.85 -15.07 12.46
CA PHE A 336 -18.05 -15.23 11.61
C PHE A 336 -18.50 -16.67 11.50
N TYR A 337 -17.56 -17.60 11.45
CA TYR A 337 -17.86 -19.01 11.33
C TYR A 337 -18.45 -19.59 12.63
N ASP A 338 -17.96 -19.18 13.78
CA ASP A 338 -18.41 -19.63 15.10
C ASP A 338 -19.79 -19.07 15.49
N GLN A 339 -20.24 -17.96 14.87
CA GLN A 339 -21.53 -17.32 15.19
C GLN A 339 -22.76 -18.05 14.65
N ALA A 340 -22.63 -19.23 14.07
CA ALA A 340 -23.77 -20.02 13.61
C ALA A 340 -24.56 -20.61 14.79
N GLY A 341 -25.48 -19.85 15.35
CA GLY A 341 -26.44 -20.32 16.35
C GLY A 341 -26.43 -19.61 17.71
N GLU A 342 -25.42 -18.74 18.01
CA GLU A 342 -25.35 -18.06 19.30
C GLU A 342 -25.82 -16.58 19.18
N THR A 343 -27.06 -16.29 19.59
CA THR A 343 -27.65 -14.93 19.59
C THR A 343 -27.62 -14.24 20.95
N GLY A 344 -27.11 -14.91 22.00
CA GLY A 344 -27.17 -14.42 23.38
C GLY A 344 -26.43 -13.09 23.62
N GLY A 345 -27.14 -12.07 24.10
CA GLY A 345 -26.58 -10.82 24.65
C GLY A 345 -25.89 -9.84 23.69
N ARG A 346 -25.75 -10.15 22.40
CA ARG A 346 -25.01 -9.34 21.40
C ARG A 346 -25.94 -8.61 20.41
N LEU A 347 -27.24 -8.76 20.58
CA LEU A 347 -28.24 -8.24 19.63
C LEU A 347 -28.12 -6.73 19.44
N ALA A 348 -27.81 -5.97 20.50
CA ALA A 348 -27.62 -4.52 20.41
C ALA A 348 -26.46 -4.14 19.49
N ILE A 349 -25.31 -4.85 19.58
CA ILE A 349 -24.14 -4.55 18.74
C ILE A 349 -24.41 -4.94 17.28
N TYR A 350 -25.05 -6.09 17.04
CA TYR A 350 -25.48 -6.45 15.67
C TYR A 350 -26.41 -5.40 15.08
N ARG A 351 -27.37 -4.87 15.87
CA ARG A 351 -28.27 -3.81 15.45
C ARG A 351 -27.57 -2.48 15.18
N SER A 352 -26.53 -2.14 15.98
CA SER A 352 -25.73 -0.94 15.72
C SER A 352 -24.94 -1.05 14.40
N ILE A 353 -24.32 -2.19 14.13
CA ILE A 353 -23.64 -2.43 12.86
C ILE A 353 -24.65 -2.50 11.70
N ALA A 354 -25.83 -3.09 11.93
CA ALA A 354 -26.92 -3.10 10.95
C ALA A 354 -27.39 -1.68 10.62
N ALA A 355 -27.55 -0.81 11.62
CA ALA A 355 -27.91 0.58 11.42
C ALA A 355 -26.84 1.32 10.59
N PHE A 356 -25.56 1.13 10.89
CA PHE A 356 -24.46 1.68 10.09
C PHE A 356 -24.51 1.19 8.64
N ALA A 357 -24.70 -0.12 8.42
CA ALA A 357 -24.83 -0.72 7.10
C ALA A 357 -26.05 -0.17 6.32
N ALA A 358 -27.19 -0.01 7.02
CA ALA A 358 -28.41 0.57 6.42
C ALA A 358 -28.18 2.03 6.01
N VAL A 359 -27.62 2.85 6.90
CA VAL A 359 -27.29 4.26 6.60
C VAL A 359 -26.32 4.35 5.41
N SER A 360 -25.26 3.51 5.39
CA SER A 360 -24.31 3.47 4.27
C SER A 360 -24.99 3.12 2.94
N GLY A 361 -25.86 2.12 2.95
CA GLY A 361 -26.63 1.72 1.76
C GLY A 361 -27.60 2.80 1.28
N ILE A 362 -28.36 3.40 2.19
CA ILE A 362 -29.30 4.48 1.89
C ILE A 362 -28.56 5.70 1.33
N LEU A 363 -27.47 6.13 1.97
CA LEU A 363 -26.67 7.26 1.50
C LEU A 363 -26.11 7.01 0.09
N LEU A 364 -25.57 5.81 -0.16
CA LEU A 364 -25.06 5.45 -1.48
C LEU A 364 -26.17 5.50 -2.54
N LEU A 365 -27.36 4.98 -2.24
CA LEU A 365 -28.51 5.03 -3.15
C LEU A 365 -29.00 6.47 -3.37
N ILE A 366 -29.11 7.30 -2.32
CA ILE A 366 -29.51 8.70 -2.42
C ILE A 366 -28.54 9.48 -3.31
N VAL A 367 -27.22 9.32 -3.08
CA VAL A 367 -26.19 9.99 -3.90
C VAL A 367 -26.29 9.57 -5.36
N THR A 368 -26.44 8.26 -5.59
CA THR A 368 -26.48 7.70 -6.95
C THR A 368 -27.74 8.13 -7.69
N LEU A 369 -28.92 8.03 -7.06
CA LEU A 369 -30.20 8.42 -7.65
C LEU A 369 -30.33 9.95 -7.79
N GLY A 370 -29.80 10.70 -6.82
CA GLY A 370 -29.73 12.14 -6.88
C GLY A 370 -28.86 12.65 -8.04
N ALA A 371 -27.74 11.98 -8.30
CA ALA A 371 -26.88 12.28 -9.45
C ALA A 371 -27.56 12.00 -10.80
N LEU A 372 -28.45 10.99 -10.86
CA LEU A 372 -29.25 10.68 -12.05
C LEU A 372 -30.38 11.70 -12.31
N TRP A 373 -31.04 12.16 -11.24
CA TRP A 373 -32.23 13.00 -11.37
C TRP A 373 -31.90 14.47 -11.67
N ASN A 374 -30.85 14.94 -11.05
CA ASN A 374 -30.52 16.35 -11.07
C ASN A 374 -29.02 16.54 -11.33
N HIS A 375 -28.52 16.65 -12.50
CA HIS A 375 -27.08 16.81 -12.82
C HIS A 375 -26.31 17.73 -11.84
N ASP A 376 -27.01 18.41 -10.91
CA ASP A 376 -26.45 19.19 -9.81
C ASP A 376 -26.49 18.42 -8.49
N SER A 377 -25.38 17.78 -8.16
CA SER A 377 -25.16 17.10 -6.86
C SER A 377 -24.73 18.08 -5.73
N ALA A 378 -24.83 19.39 -5.95
CA ALA A 378 -24.33 20.40 -5.01
C ALA A 378 -24.99 20.30 -3.62
N TRP A 379 -26.29 20.02 -3.56
CA TRP A 379 -27.03 19.89 -2.30
C TRP A 379 -26.49 18.81 -1.37
N PHE A 380 -26.00 17.70 -1.93
CA PHE A 380 -25.45 16.60 -1.15
C PHE A 380 -24.03 16.90 -0.66
N PHE A 381 -23.19 17.50 -1.51
CA PHE A 381 -21.80 17.76 -1.17
C PHE A 381 -21.60 19.03 -0.32
N ALA A 382 -22.54 19.98 -0.32
CA ALA A 382 -22.42 21.23 0.43
C ALA A 382 -22.17 21.06 1.95
N PRO A 383 -22.82 20.13 2.67
CA PRO A 383 -22.51 19.87 4.08
C PRO A 383 -21.11 19.30 4.27
N VAL A 384 -20.70 18.38 3.38
CA VAL A 384 -19.38 17.74 3.44
C VAL A 384 -18.28 18.77 3.15
N GLU A 385 -18.48 19.64 2.17
CA GLU A 385 -17.54 20.70 1.80
C GLU A 385 -17.22 21.64 2.95
N ARG A 386 -18.22 21.98 3.79
CA ARG A 386 -18.05 22.83 4.97
C ARG A 386 -17.13 22.21 6.04
N LEU A 387 -17.10 20.88 6.13
CA LEU A 387 -16.30 20.13 7.10
C LEU A 387 -14.86 19.88 6.62
N LEU A 388 -14.59 20.05 5.33
CA LEU A 388 -13.28 19.74 4.73
C LEU A 388 -12.31 20.92 4.81
N LYS A 389 -11.02 20.58 4.98
CA LYS A 389 -9.93 21.55 4.83
C LYS A 389 -9.84 22.07 3.39
N PRO A 390 -9.33 23.28 3.14
CA PRO A 390 -9.27 23.86 1.79
C PRO A 390 -8.63 22.95 0.74
N LYS A 391 -7.54 22.24 1.09
CA LYS A 391 -6.87 21.28 0.19
C LYS A 391 -7.74 20.07 -0.19
N ASP A 392 -8.66 19.67 0.69
CA ASP A 392 -9.51 18.51 0.49
C ASP A 392 -10.79 18.89 -0.30
N ARG A 393 -11.18 20.16 -0.29
CA ARG A 393 -12.28 20.70 -1.13
C ARG A 393 -11.97 20.58 -2.62
N ALA A 394 -10.73 20.82 -3.02
CA ALA A 394 -10.30 20.62 -4.42
C ALA A 394 -10.49 19.16 -4.86
N ASN A 395 -10.16 18.20 -4.00
CA ASN A 395 -10.41 16.78 -4.27
C ASN A 395 -11.90 16.47 -4.37
N LEU A 396 -12.72 17.06 -3.49
CA LEU A 396 -14.18 16.88 -3.51
C LEU A 396 -14.77 17.38 -4.84
N LEU A 397 -14.31 18.52 -5.36
CA LEU A 397 -14.74 19.02 -6.65
C LEU A 397 -14.42 18.07 -7.79
N VAL A 398 -13.20 17.49 -7.79
CA VAL A 398 -12.81 16.48 -8.78
C VAL A 398 -13.68 15.24 -8.68
N VAL A 399 -13.96 14.75 -7.46
CA VAL A 399 -14.86 13.61 -7.23
C VAL A 399 -16.28 13.92 -7.68
N LYS A 400 -16.80 15.12 -7.38
CA LYS A 400 -18.13 15.58 -7.83
C LYS A 400 -18.23 15.54 -9.37
N ASN A 401 -17.24 16.11 -10.05
CA ASN A 401 -17.20 16.13 -11.52
C ASN A 401 -17.05 14.72 -12.11
N ALA A 402 -16.26 13.87 -11.46
CA ALA A 402 -16.13 12.49 -11.85
C ALA A 402 -17.47 11.75 -11.74
N ILE A 403 -18.17 11.87 -10.62
CA ILE A 403 -19.49 11.24 -10.40
C ILE A 403 -20.52 11.76 -11.44
N ALA A 404 -20.54 13.05 -11.73
CA ALA A 404 -21.42 13.62 -12.75
C ALA A 404 -21.16 13.10 -14.17
N GLY A 405 -19.92 12.69 -14.45
CA GLY A 405 -19.51 12.10 -15.75
C GLY A 405 -19.73 10.59 -15.87
N PHE A 406 -20.24 9.92 -14.84
CA PHE A 406 -20.39 8.46 -14.84
C PHE A 406 -21.63 7.98 -15.60
N GLY A 407 -21.40 7.07 -16.56
CA GLY A 407 -22.47 6.42 -17.29
C GLY A 407 -23.21 5.33 -16.50
N GLY A 408 -24.13 4.63 -17.18
CA GLY A 408 -25.01 3.64 -16.54
C GLY A 408 -24.30 2.50 -15.79
N VAL A 409 -23.08 2.13 -16.17
CA VAL A 409 -22.30 1.07 -15.48
C VAL A 409 -21.94 1.47 -14.06
N PHE A 410 -21.51 2.71 -13.85
CA PHE A 410 -21.23 3.21 -12.51
C PHE A 410 -22.49 3.25 -11.65
N THR A 411 -23.54 3.81 -12.18
CA THR A 411 -24.85 3.89 -11.53
C THR A 411 -25.34 2.51 -11.12
N ALA A 412 -25.27 1.53 -12.03
CA ALA A 412 -25.65 0.15 -11.74
C ALA A 412 -24.79 -0.46 -10.61
N ALA A 413 -23.47 -0.27 -10.65
CA ALA A 413 -22.54 -0.77 -9.62
C ALA A 413 -22.82 -0.13 -8.25
N ALA A 414 -23.07 1.18 -8.21
CA ALA A 414 -23.36 1.91 -6.98
C ALA A 414 -24.74 1.52 -6.41
N CYS A 415 -25.78 1.41 -7.25
CA CYS A 415 -27.09 0.93 -6.84
C CYS A 415 -27.04 -0.51 -6.29
N LEU A 416 -26.34 -1.41 -7.00
CA LEU A 416 -26.18 -2.79 -6.54
C LEU A 416 -25.43 -2.85 -5.22
N SER A 417 -24.38 -2.04 -5.05
CA SER A 417 -23.66 -1.92 -3.78
C SER A 417 -24.57 -1.42 -2.65
N GLY A 418 -25.40 -0.41 -2.90
CA GLY A 418 -26.38 0.11 -1.92
C GLY A 418 -27.40 -0.96 -1.52
N ILE A 419 -27.94 -1.70 -2.47
CA ILE A 419 -28.88 -2.82 -2.21
C ILE A 419 -28.20 -3.91 -1.39
N LEU A 420 -26.96 -4.28 -1.70
CA LEU A 420 -26.21 -5.28 -0.94
C LEU A 420 -25.91 -4.81 0.49
N TRP A 421 -25.65 -3.51 0.71
CA TRP A 421 -25.52 -2.94 2.04
C TRP A 421 -26.81 -3.05 2.85
N LEU A 422 -27.98 -2.75 2.25
CA LEU A 422 -29.28 -2.93 2.90
C LEU A 422 -29.58 -4.40 3.21
N ALA A 423 -29.25 -5.32 2.29
CA ALA A 423 -29.40 -6.76 2.52
C ALA A 423 -28.44 -7.28 3.61
N THR A 424 -27.26 -6.66 3.75
CA THR A 424 -26.30 -6.92 4.84
C THR A 424 -26.87 -6.43 6.17
N ALA A 425 -27.43 -5.20 6.20
CA ALA A 425 -28.12 -4.63 7.37
C ALA A 425 -29.27 -5.54 7.84
N HIS A 426 -30.11 -6.00 6.94
CA HIS A 426 -31.19 -6.92 7.25
C HIS A 426 -30.68 -8.25 7.84
N SER A 427 -29.60 -8.80 7.28
CA SER A 427 -29.00 -10.04 7.81
C SER A 427 -28.43 -9.85 9.22
N LEU A 428 -27.77 -8.71 9.49
CA LEU A 428 -27.24 -8.39 10.81
C LEU A 428 -28.37 -8.11 11.81
N TRP A 429 -29.45 -7.48 11.38
CA TRP A 429 -30.64 -7.27 12.21
C TRP A 429 -31.24 -8.59 12.68
N LEU A 430 -31.22 -9.62 11.82
CA LEU A 430 -31.64 -11.00 12.12
C LEU A 430 -30.53 -11.83 12.76
N ALA A 431 -29.40 -11.22 13.18
CA ALA A 431 -28.23 -11.88 13.74
C ALA A 431 -27.62 -12.99 12.84
N ARG A 432 -27.78 -12.87 11.53
CA ARG A 432 -27.24 -13.82 10.52
C ARG A 432 -25.85 -13.37 10.06
N ALA A 433 -24.86 -13.40 10.95
CA ALA A 433 -23.51 -12.85 10.71
C ALA A 433 -22.82 -13.46 9.48
N ARG A 434 -22.92 -14.78 9.27
CA ARG A 434 -22.33 -15.45 8.08
C ARG A 434 -22.90 -14.90 6.77
N SER A 435 -24.21 -14.74 6.68
CA SER A 435 -24.84 -14.19 5.46
C SER A 435 -24.40 -12.76 5.20
N ALA A 436 -24.18 -11.97 6.26
CA ALA A 436 -23.59 -10.64 6.15
C ALA A 436 -22.16 -10.69 5.60
N ALA A 437 -21.30 -11.57 6.14
CA ALA A 437 -19.91 -11.72 5.67
C ALA A 437 -19.82 -12.06 4.18
N TYR A 438 -20.64 -12.99 3.69
CA TYR A 438 -20.64 -13.33 2.25
C TYR A 438 -21.10 -12.18 1.35
N ARG A 439 -21.93 -11.26 1.83
CA ARG A 439 -22.34 -10.06 1.07
C ARG A 439 -21.31 -8.94 1.11
N LEU A 440 -20.49 -8.85 2.15
CA LEU A 440 -19.42 -7.86 2.23
C LEU A 440 -18.33 -8.07 1.15
N VAL A 441 -18.11 -9.31 0.69
CA VAL A 441 -17.16 -9.58 -0.39
C VAL A 441 -17.58 -8.90 -1.71
N PRO A 442 -18.77 -9.15 -2.29
CA PRO A 442 -19.18 -8.44 -3.50
C PRO A 442 -19.34 -6.93 -3.31
N ILE A 443 -19.74 -6.44 -2.13
CA ILE A 443 -19.72 -5.02 -1.82
C ILE A 443 -18.30 -4.46 -1.98
N SER A 444 -17.30 -5.13 -1.41
CA SER A 444 -15.89 -4.70 -1.51
C SER A 444 -15.39 -4.71 -2.96
N ILE A 445 -15.82 -5.68 -3.78
CA ILE A 445 -15.49 -5.73 -5.21
C ILE A 445 -16.10 -4.52 -5.95
N LEU A 446 -17.37 -4.24 -5.73
CA LEU A 446 -18.05 -3.11 -6.37
C LEU A 446 -17.46 -1.77 -5.94
N MET A 447 -17.17 -1.61 -4.64
CA MET A 447 -16.53 -0.39 -4.13
C MET A 447 -15.10 -0.22 -4.65
N ALA A 448 -14.33 -1.31 -4.78
CA ALA A 448 -13.03 -1.29 -5.42
C ALA A 448 -13.13 -0.90 -6.90
N PHE A 449 -14.07 -1.49 -7.64
CA PHE A 449 -14.33 -1.12 -9.04
C PHE A 449 -14.64 0.38 -9.17
N ILE A 450 -15.56 0.90 -8.36
CA ILE A 450 -15.91 2.32 -8.34
C ILE A 450 -14.69 3.19 -8.00
N GLY A 451 -13.96 2.83 -6.96
CA GLY A 451 -12.81 3.58 -6.48
C GLY A 451 -11.65 3.60 -7.47
N TRP A 452 -11.22 2.42 -7.92
CA TRP A 452 -9.99 2.27 -8.71
C TRP A 452 -10.16 2.51 -10.21
N SER A 453 -11.35 2.28 -10.78
CA SER A 453 -11.56 2.54 -12.20
C SER A 453 -12.10 3.92 -12.51
N MET A 454 -12.67 4.62 -11.53
CA MET A 454 -13.42 5.85 -11.77
C MET A 454 -12.96 7.03 -10.90
N ILE A 455 -12.96 6.89 -9.58
CA ILE A 455 -12.67 8.01 -8.68
C ILE A 455 -11.18 8.33 -8.60
N LEU A 456 -10.35 7.32 -8.34
CA LEU A 456 -8.91 7.52 -8.19
C LEU A 456 -8.21 7.97 -9.47
N PRO A 457 -8.53 7.45 -10.68
CA PRO A 457 -7.97 7.98 -11.91
C PRO A 457 -8.31 9.46 -12.13
N ALA A 458 -9.52 9.91 -11.80
CA ALA A 458 -9.91 11.31 -11.89
C ALA A 458 -9.08 12.20 -10.94
N ILE A 459 -8.93 11.78 -9.67
CA ILE A 459 -8.09 12.49 -8.69
C ILE A 459 -6.63 12.48 -9.14
N ALA A 460 -6.12 11.35 -9.58
CA ALA A 460 -4.73 11.21 -9.99
C ALA A 460 -4.41 12.05 -11.23
N LYS A 461 -5.31 12.14 -12.19
CA LYS A 461 -5.15 13.00 -13.38
C LYS A 461 -4.97 14.48 -13.00
N SER A 462 -5.65 14.96 -11.96
CA SER A 462 -5.51 16.35 -11.48
C SER A 462 -4.25 16.58 -10.64
N LYS A 463 -3.57 15.51 -10.18
CA LYS A 463 -2.39 15.57 -9.30
C LYS A 463 -1.12 15.01 -9.91
N SER A 464 -1.19 14.36 -11.06
CA SER A 464 -0.04 13.76 -11.70
C SER A 464 0.59 14.69 -12.74
N TYR A 465 1.90 14.62 -12.84
CA TYR A 465 2.65 15.30 -13.92
C TYR A 465 2.76 14.46 -15.20
N ARG A 466 2.11 13.29 -15.28
CA ARG A 466 2.23 12.41 -16.45
C ARG A 466 1.85 13.11 -17.75
N ALA A 467 0.64 13.68 -17.83
CA ALA A 467 0.17 14.36 -19.05
C ALA A 467 1.05 15.56 -19.44
N PHE A 468 1.53 16.30 -18.43
CA PHE A 468 2.48 17.40 -18.66
C PHE A 468 3.79 16.88 -19.27
N MET A 469 4.36 15.81 -18.71
CA MET A 469 5.61 15.23 -19.19
C MET A 469 5.48 14.54 -20.55
N GLU A 470 4.33 13.94 -20.86
CA GLU A 470 4.05 13.41 -22.20
C GLU A 470 4.11 14.53 -23.25
N GLU A 471 3.59 15.71 -22.93
CA GLU A 471 3.66 16.87 -23.84
C GLU A 471 5.06 17.50 -23.87
N VAL A 472 5.78 17.55 -22.74
CA VAL A 472 7.20 17.94 -22.70
C VAL A 472 8.02 17.03 -23.60
N ASN A 473 7.84 15.71 -23.51
CA ASN A 473 8.59 14.73 -24.30
C ASN A 473 8.28 14.78 -25.81
N ARG A 474 7.12 15.35 -26.22
CA ARG A 474 6.84 15.62 -27.63
C ARG A 474 7.57 16.86 -28.16
N ARG A 475 7.85 17.84 -27.30
CA ARG A 475 8.42 19.15 -27.71
C ARG A 475 9.92 19.23 -27.49
N VAL A 476 10.45 18.49 -26.53
CA VAL A 476 11.84 18.50 -26.10
C VAL A 476 12.47 17.16 -26.45
N GLU A 477 13.36 17.16 -27.44
CA GLU A 477 14.05 15.94 -27.87
C GLU A 477 14.95 15.36 -26.75
N PRO A 478 15.30 14.07 -26.81
CA PRO A 478 16.17 13.45 -25.79
C PRO A 478 17.53 14.15 -25.63
N ASN A 479 18.06 14.73 -26.70
CA ASN A 479 19.36 15.42 -26.73
C ASN A 479 19.28 16.93 -26.43
N ASP A 480 18.05 17.47 -26.28
CA ASP A 480 17.89 18.88 -25.91
C ASP A 480 18.29 19.10 -24.46
N ARG A 481 18.82 20.30 -24.19
CA ARG A 481 19.19 20.70 -22.83
C ARG A 481 17.95 21.01 -22.02
N LEU A 482 17.58 20.08 -21.14
CA LEU A 482 16.45 20.20 -20.22
C LEU A 482 16.95 20.21 -18.78
N TYR A 483 16.50 21.19 -18.00
CA TYR A 483 16.89 21.37 -16.60
C TYR A 483 15.66 21.51 -15.70
N LEU A 484 15.84 21.21 -14.41
CA LEU A 484 14.86 21.47 -13.35
C LEU A 484 15.32 22.68 -12.53
N PHE A 485 14.38 23.53 -12.14
CA PHE A 485 14.66 24.67 -11.28
C PHE A 485 13.62 24.84 -10.19
N GLY A 486 14.09 24.93 -8.93
CA GLY A 486 13.25 25.26 -7.77
C GLY A 486 12.56 24.10 -7.09
N GLY A 487 12.28 24.26 -5.78
CA GLY A 487 11.93 23.27 -4.80
C GLY A 487 10.55 22.59 -4.96
N PHE A 488 10.36 21.79 -5.98
CA PHE A 488 9.22 20.89 -6.13
C PHE A 488 9.67 19.42 -6.12
N ASN A 489 8.73 18.48 -5.92
CA ASN A 489 9.06 17.07 -6.02
C ASN A 489 9.30 16.65 -7.48
N SER A 490 10.55 16.57 -7.88
CA SER A 490 10.97 16.24 -9.25
C SER A 490 10.95 14.74 -9.58
N ASP A 491 10.77 13.84 -8.61
CA ASP A 491 10.77 12.39 -8.84
C ASP A 491 9.81 11.93 -9.94
N PRO A 492 8.53 12.38 -9.99
CA PRO A 492 7.63 11.99 -11.08
C PRO A 492 8.07 12.55 -12.44
N VAL A 493 8.62 13.75 -12.46
CA VAL A 493 9.08 14.41 -13.69
C VAL A 493 10.24 13.62 -14.30
N ILE A 494 11.22 13.24 -13.49
CA ILE A 494 12.39 12.45 -13.92
C ILE A 494 11.94 11.06 -14.39
N PHE A 495 11.03 10.42 -13.67
CA PHE A 495 10.49 9.11 -14.07
C PHE A 495 9.82 9.17 -15.44
N TYR A 496 8.90 10.11 -15.64
CA TYR A 496 8.18 10.24 -16.92
C TYR A 496 9.04 10.81 -18.05
N ARG A 497 10.16 11.49 -17.76
CA ARG A 497 11.17 11.81 -18.77
C ARG A 497 11.89 10.57 -19.28
N GLY A 498 12.02 9.54 -18.44
CA GLY A 498 12.75 8.32 -18.76
C GLY A 498 14.28 8.48 -18.65
N GLY A 499 14.78 9.51 -18.02
CA GLY A 499 16.21 9.78 -17.84
C GLY A 499 16.48 10.84 -16.78
N VAL A 500 17.75 10.98 -16.38
CA VAL A 500 18.17 11.99 -15.41
C VAL A 500 18.01 13.38 -16.01
N ILE A 501 17.50 14.32 -15.22
CA ILE A 501 17.41 15.75 -15.57
C ILE A 501 18.20 16.49 -14.50
N ASP A 502 19.16 17.30 -14.94
CA ASP A 502 20.00 18.09 -14.03
C ASP A 502 19.21 19.21 -13.35
N GLU A 503 19.51 19.44 -12.08
CA GLU A 503 18.85 20.47 -11.27
C GLU A 503 19.75 21.71 -11.15
N ILE A 504 19.17 22.88 -11.40
CA ILE A 504 19.84 24.17 -11.32
C ILE A 504 19.48 24.84 -10.00
N GLU A 505 20.49 25.26 -9.22
CA GLU A 505 20.28 25.92 -7.91
C GLU A 505 20.07 27.44 -8.04
N ALA A 506 20.78 28.12 -8.95
CA ALA A 506 20.71 29.57 -9.16
C ALA A 506 20.49 29.87 -10.65
N LEU A 507 19.31 30.35 -11.03
CA LEU A 507 18.93 30.48 -12.44
C LEU A 507 19.79 31.50 -13.22
N PRO A 508 20.05 32.74 -12.75
CA PRO A 508 20.83 33.70 -13.51
C PRO A 508 22.29 33.27 -13.77
N GLU A 509 22.94 32.73 -12.73
CA GLU A 509 24.32 32.28 -12.80
C GLU A 509 24.49 30.99 -13.62
N ALA A 510 23.49 30.10 -13.56
CA ALA A 510 23.51 28.87 -14.32
C ALA A 510 23.29 29.13 -15.81
N ILE A 511 22.33 29.98 -16.17
CA ILE A 511 22.10 30.40 -17.58
C ILE A 511 23.36 31.01 -18.18
N ALA A 512 24.08 31.87 -17.44
CA ALA A 512 25.33 32.46 -17.87
C ALA A 512 26.45 31.42 -18.13
N LYS A 513 26.44 30.30 -17.43
CA LYS A 513 27.39 29.18 -17.61
C LYS A 513 27.00 28.20 -18.70
N LEU A 514 25.71 28.19 -19.12
CA LEU A 514 25.24 27.36 -20.21
C LEU A 514 25.67 28.01 -21.53
N GLY A 515 26.44 27.30 -22.35
CA GLY A 515 26.84 27.80 -23.67
C GLY A 515 25.66 28.18 -24.57
N PRO A 516 25.87 28.90 -25.65
CA PRO A 516 24.82 29.44 -26.49
C PRO A 516 23.87 28.37 -27.03
N GLY A 517 22.60 28.74 -27.23
CA GLY A 517 21.56 27.87 -27.78
C GLY A 517 20.29 27.78 -26.94
N LYS A 518 19.41 26.87 -27.33
CA LYS A 518 18.12 26.66 -26.69
C LYS A 518 18.28 25.85 -25.41
N VAL A 519 17.65 26.30 -24.33
CA VAL A 519 17.63 25.65 -23.02
C VAL A 519 16.18 25.58 -22.53
N TYR A 520 15.72 24.40 -22.21
CA TYR A 520 14.40 24.17 -21.64
C TYR A 520 14.49 24.05 -20.11
N ILE A 521 13.58 24.68 -19.39
CA ILE A 521 13.60 24.67 -17.93
C ILE A 521 12.20 24.34 -17.42
N ILE A 522 12.10 23.31 -16.57
CA ILE A 522 10.88 22.99 -15.84
C ILE A 522 10.99 23.58 -14.44
N MET A 523 9.99 24.37 -14.05
CA MET A 523 9.92 24.96 -12.72
C MET A 523 8.49 25.06 -12.22
N ALA A 524 8.32 25.31 -10.90
CA ALA A 524 7.01 25.60 -10.34
C ALA A 524 6.49 26.94 -10.87
N ARG A 525 5.19 27.00 -11.22
CA ARG A 525 4.54 28.23 -11.71
C ARG A 525 4.73 29.41 -10.76
N GLN A 526 4.69 29.16 -9.46
CA GLN A 526 4.93 30.23 -8.46
C GLN A 526 6.36 30.78 -8.52
N THR A 527 7.33 29.90 -8.73
CA THR A 527 8.74 30.28 -8.91
C THR A 527 8.91 31.11 -10.16
N TRP A 528 8.32 30.69 -11.30
CA TRP A 528 8.33 31.46 -12.54
C TRP A 528 7.72 32.84 -12.34
N LYS A 529 6.55 32.97 -11.69
CA LYS A 529 5.92 34.28 -11.41
C LYS A 529 6.80 35.17 -10.55
N LYS A 530 7.45 34.64 -9.53
CA LYS A 530 8.38 35.40 -8.67
C LYS A 530 9.57 35.94 -9.48
N LEU A 531 10.20 35.10 -10.29
CA LEU A 531 11.32 35.48 -11.12
C LEU A 531 10.94 36.53 -12.19
N GLN A 532 9.74 36.39 -12.78
CA GLN A 532 9.19 37.36 -13.72
C GLN A 532 9.00 38.75 -13.06
N GLN A 533 8.57 38.80 -11.81
CA GLN A 533 8.40 40.05 -11.05
C GLN A 533 9.75 40.67 -10.66
N GLN A 534 10.77 39.86 -10.39
CA GLN A 534 12.08 40.32 -9.94
C GLN A 534 12.98 40.79 -11.11
N ASN A 535 13.01 40.05 -12.20
CA ASN A 535 13.99 40.26 -13.28
C ASN A 535 13.37 40.64 -14.63
N GLY A 536 12.02 40.58 -14.80
CA GLY A 536 11.31 41.02 -16.02
C GLY A 536 11.57 40.26 -17.33
N ASN A 537 12.59 39.41 -17.40
CA ASN A 537 13.15 38.89 -18.66
C ASN A 537 12.92 37.39 -18.91
N LEU A 538 12.11 36.71 -18.12
CA LEU A 538 11.81 35.29 -18.44
C LEU A 538 10.74 35.20 -19.53
N PRO A 539 10.95 34.37 -20.55
CA PRO A 539 9.94 34.12 -21.58
C PRO A 539 8.64 33.57 -21.01
N PRO A 540 7.51 33.76 -21.71
CA PRO A 540 6.26 33.12 -21.30
C PRO A 540 6.39 31.60 -21.35
N PRO A 541 5.62 30.86 -20.50
CA PRO A 541 5.66 29.41 -20.52
C PRO A 541 5.20 28.84 -21.86
N LEU A 542 5.95 27.88 -22.39
CA LEU A 542 5.55 27.08 -23.55
C LEU A 542 4.44 26.08 -23.22
N LEU A 543 4.44 25.63 -21.99
CA LEU A 543 3.50 24.60 -21.50
C LEU A 543 3.28 24.79 -20.00
N GLU A 544 2.07 24.54 -19.56
CA GLU A 544 1.69 24.56 -18.15
C GLU A 544 0.96 23.26 -17.76
N SER A 545 1.23 22.70 -16.59
CA SER A 545 0.53 21.54 -16.09
C SER A 545 -0.90 21.91 -15.66
N ALA A 546 -1.87 21.04 -15.99
CA ALA A 546 -3.30 21.25 -15.72
C ALA A 546 -3.66 21.19 -14.23
N GLY A 547 -2.78 20.72 -13.34
CA GLY A 547 -3.05 20.49 -11.92
C GLY A 547 -1.86 20.80 -11.02
N ALA A 548 -2.18 20.87 -9.72
CA ALA A 548 -1.20 21.03 -8.67
C ALA A 548 -0.55 19.69 -8.36
N GLY A 549 0.43 19.20 -8.87
CA GLY A 549 1.17 17.95 -8.65
C GLY A 549 0.91 17.12 -7.38
N PRO A 550 1.75 16.13 -7.08
CA PRO A 550 1.55 15.23 -5.95
C PRO A 550 1.41 15.97 -4.61
N GLU A 551 0.39 15.60 -3.83
CA GLU A 551 0.15 16.14 -2.47
C GLU A 551 -0.04 17.67 -2.37
N GLY A 552 -0.41 18.33 -3.49
CA GLY A 552 -0.65 19.77 -3.52
C GLY A 552 0.60 20.60 -3.83
N ASP A 553 1.62 19.99 -4.44
CA ASP A 553 2.71 20.71 -5.07
C ASP A 553 2.17 21.68 -6.14
N ALA A 554 2.94 22.71 -6.47
CA ALA A 554 2.50 23.74 -7.41
C ALA A 554 2.38 23.21 -8.85
N PRO A 555 1.50 23.77 -9.69
CA PRO A 555 1.55 23.56 -11.14
C PRO A 555 2.93 23.83 -11.69
N LEU A 556 3.37 23.03 -12.66
CA LEU A 556 4.66 23.19 -13.34
C LEU A 556 4.49 23.96 -14.63
N VAL A 557 5.56 24.64 -15.03
CA VAL A 557 5.68 25.29 -16.32
C VAL A 557 6.95 24.84 -17.02
N LEU A 558 6.91 24.73 -18.34
CA LEU A 558 8.06 24.57 -19.22
C LEU A 558 8.39 25.93 -19.85
N VAL A 559 9.59 26.39 -19.68
CA VAL A 559 10.07 27.66 -20.24
C VAL A 559 11.23 27.39 -21.20
N LEU A 560 11.23 28.04 -22.36
CA LEU A 560 12.36 28.03 -23.30
C LEU A 560 13.14 29.31 -23.13
N VAL A 561 14.40 29.19 -22.79
CA VAL A 561 15.35 30.31 -22.67
C VAL A 561 16.34 30.21 -23.82
N GLN A 562 16.50 31.32 -24.59
CA GLN A 562 17.55 31.46 -25.58
C GLN A 562 18.78 32.02 -24.87
N VAL A 563 19.88 31.29 -24.92
CA VAL A 563 21.17 31.75 -24.39
C VAL A 563 21.96 32.31 -25.55
N ASP A 564 22.22 33.64 -25.53
CA ASP A 564 23.02 34.30 -26.54
C ASP A 564 24.49 33.99 -26.31
N GLY A 565 25.26 33.80 -27.38
CA GLY A 565 26.70 33.64 -27.29
C GLY A 565 27.33 35.01 -26.93
N SER A 566 27.96 35.06 -25.75
CA SER A 566 28.77 36.22 -25.34
C SER A 566 30.08 36.30 -26.10
#